data_275fb982b9a65a9faf071501d2502c95
#
_entry.id   275fb982b9a65a9faf071501d2502c95
#
_cell.length_a   1.000
_cell.length_b   1.000
_cell.length_c   1.000
_cell.angle_alpha   90.00
_cell.angle_beta   90.00
_cell.angle_gamma   90.00
#
_symmetry.space_group_name_H-M   'P 1'
#
loop_
_entity.id
_entity.type
_entity.pdbx_description
1 polymer ?
#
loop_
_entity_poly.entity_id
_entity_poly.type
_entity_poly.pdbx_seq_one_letter_code
_entity_poly.pdbx_strand_id
1 'polypeptide(L)'
;MRYSFILVSLLVLIPLCGCERMEYDTLDLNKEVTLFQEGVSLPLGNVGPVTVGSILQGSSMGSVVSQFVKEDSDGLFYVESEEELLNVNAYEIALKVPDQTQPCHWEVGTKSASVGSMASVLGMFGFGFPHQMLIVQARNPLKASVGLNTTARIECMASDYSTSYSQEESLADYSMPSYYSSRTIAQFELPEDKTDRIASVELVDMALDLPENMAEKVRSGTNSSFVFSYKYKGQLAAKSDFSMSQLSIPINGLKVEIGKFKLRQCQATFDLESSLPFDVTLDKVKILGQDGQENPDIVVSPGVKIAGGTMDAPAVTPVMLEIKAQEGYIPDITGVEIVLTIKASDGMGNIPLSSKMALSVKSASVTLRGGITLFGNEK
;
A
#
# COMPACT_ATOMS: atom_id res chain seq x y z
N MET A 1 -6.68 -10.05 -30.96
CA MET A 1 -7.49 -10.48 -32.13
C MET A 1 -8.93 -9.94 -32.21
N ARG A 2 -9.48 -9.24 -31.18
CA ARG A 2 -10.85 -8.69 -31.22
C ARG A 2 -10.96 -7.24 -31.73
N TYR A 3 -9.89 -6.50 -31.79
CA TYR A 3 -9.90 -5.07 -32.19
C TYR A 3 -9.68 -4.85 -33.69
N SER A 4 -9.12 -5.80 -34.42
CA SER A 4 -9.05 -5.75 -35.89
C SER A 4 -10.42 -5.78 -36.56
N PHE A 5 -11.42 -6.36 -35.93
CA PHE A 5 -12.77 -6.47 -36.52
C PHE A 5 -13.55 -5.14 -36.49
N ILE A 6 -13.33 -4.33 -35.47
CA ILE A 6 -14.02 -3.03 -35.32
C ILE A 6 -13.49 -2.01 -36.29
N LEU A 7 -12.18 -2.00 -36.54
CA LEU A 7 -11.57 -1.09 -37.52
C LEU A 7 -11.97 -1.45 -38.95
N VAL A 8 -12.09 -2.74 -39.27
CA VAL A 8 -12.54 -3.21 -40.60
C VAL A 8 -14.04 -2.90 -40.80
N SER A 9 -14.87 -2.97 -39.74
CA SER A 9 -16.29 -2.62 -39.83
C SER A 9 -16.51 -1.11 -40.04
N LEU A 10 -15.65 -0.26 -39.48
CA LEU A 10 -15.72 1.19 -39.68
C LEU A 10 -15.32 1.60 -41.09
N LEU A 11 -14.35 0.90 -41.69
CA LEU A 11 -13.91 1.11 -43.08
C LEU A 11 -14.94 0.67 -44.12
N VAL A 12 -15.83 -0.27 -43.76
CA VAL A 12 -16.89 -0.76 -44.68
C VAL A 12 -18.15 0.13 -44.61
N LEU A 13 -18.34 0.92 -43.54
CA LEU A 13 -19.50 1.82 -43.39
C LEU A 13 -19.33 3.19 -44.07
N ILE A 14 -18.12 3.56 -44.48
CA ILE A 14 -17.82 4.83 -45.15
C ILE A 14 -18.44 4.95 -46.56
N PRO A 15 -18.68 3.87 -47.36
CA PRO A 15 -19.26 4.04 -48.70
C PRO A 15 -20.78 4.23 -48.72
N LEU A 16 -21.52 4.21 -47.60
CA LEU A 16 -22.98 4.23 -47.62
C LEU A 16 -23.64 5.58 -47.34
N CYS A 17 -22.86 6.61 -47.01
CA CYS A 17 -23.44 7.97 -46.84
C CYS A 17 -22.86 8.95 -47.86
N GLY A 18 -23.55 9.15 -48.94
CA GLY A 18 -23.39 10.31 -49.82
C GLY A 18 -22.70 10.02 -51.16
N CYS A 19 -23.47 9.51 -52.15
CA CYS A 19 -23.10 9.64 -53.54
C CYS A 19 -23.32 11.11 -54.03
N GLU A 20 -22.36 11.97 -53.77
CA GLU A 20 -22.10 13.05 -54.72
C GLU A 20 -20.95 12.58 -55.62
N ARG A 21 -21.17 12.60 -56.96
CA ARG A 21 -20.16 12.33 -57.96
C ARG A 21 -19.04 13.38 -57.82
N MET A 22 -17.98 13.02 -57.06
CA MET A 22 -16.70 13.71 -57.24
C MET A 22 -16.07 13.16 -58.51
N GLU A 23 -15.87 14.02 -59.51
CA GLU A 23 -15.00 13.76 -60.64
C GLU A 23 -13.60 13.55 -60.07
N TYR A 24 -13.15 12.31 -60.10
CA TYR A 24 -11.76 11.95 -59.77
C TYR A 24 -10.86 12.36 -60.93
N ASP A 25 -10.51 13.63 -60.99
CA ASP A 25 -9.33 14.02 -61.73
C ASP A 25 -8.12 13.38 -61.07
N THR A 26 -7.38 12.56 -61.83
CA THR A 26 -6.18 11.84 -61.52
C THR A 26 -5.56 12.18 -60.15
N LEU A 27 -6.00 11.45 -59.13
CA LEU A 27 -5.48 11.56 -57.81
C LEU A 27 -3.95 11.32 -57.85
N ASP A 28 -3.21 12.38 -57.64
CA ASP A 28 -1.79 12.31 -57.38
C ASP A 28 -1.65 11.56 -56.01
N LEU A 29 -1.40 10.26 -56.07
CA LEU A 29 -1.31 9.33 -54.94
C LEU A 29 -0.23 9.71 -53.91
N ASN A 30 0.51 10.79 -54.18
CA ASN A 30 1.50 11.36 -53.27
C ASN A 30 0.98 12.51 -52.42
N LYS A 31 -0.30 12.88 -52.50
CA LYS A 31 -0.89 13.94 -51.65
C LYS A 31 -1.37 13.33 -50.31
N GLU A 32 -1.01 13.99 -49.24
CA GLU A 32 -1.56 13.73 -47.91
C GLU A 32 -3.09 14.02 -47.95
N VAL A 33 -3.89 13.00 -47.69
CA VAL A 33 -5.34 13.13 -47.54
C VAL A 33 -5.69 13.28 -46.06
N THR A 34 -6.10 14.45 -45.63
CA THR A 34 -6.59 14.66 -44.27
C THR A 34 -8.05 14.23 -44.22
N LEU A 35 -8.30 13.15 -43.49
CA LEU A 35 -9.65 12.70 -43.14
C LEU A 35 -10.05 13.37 -41.83
N PHE A 36 -11.24 13.96 -41.79
CA PHE A 36 -11.83 14.67 -40.66
C PHE A 36 -11.08 15.94 -40.22
N GLN A 37 -11.69 17.08 -40.50
CA GLN A 37 -11.18 18.39 -40.04
C GLN A 37 -11.56 18.69 -38.59
N GLU A 38 -12.61 18.07 -38.05
CA GLU A 38 -13.09 18.21 -36.68
C GLU A 38 -13.02 16.87 -35.97
N GLY A 39 -12.64 16.89 -34.68
CA GLY A 39 -12.19 15.77 -33.91
C GLY A 39 -13.08 14.52 -33.90
N VAL A 40 -12.50 13.39 -34.18
CA VAL A 40 -13.12 12.07 -34.00
C VAL A 40 -12.80 11.57 -32.60
N SER A 41 -13.84 11.22 -31.85
CA SER A 41 -13.71 10.64 -30.52
C SER A 41 -13.73 9.12 -30.61
N LEU A 42 -12.66 8.49 -30.12
CA LEU A 42 -12.53 7.04 -30.05
C LEU A 42 -12.57 6.60 -28.58
N PRO A 43 -13.37 5.58 -28.21
CA PRO A 43 -13.33 5.05 -26.86
C PRO A 43 -11.99 4.36 -26.61
N LEU A 44 -11.36 4.67 -25.50
CA LEU A 44 -10.21 3.92 -25.00
C LEU A 44 -10.71 2.68 -24.24
N GLY A 45 -9.99 1.58 -24.37
CA GLY A 45 -10.29 0.37 -23.60
C GLY A 45 -10.12 0.58 -22.09
N ASN A 46 -10.60 -0.37 -21.31
CA ASN A 46 -10.48 -0.33 -19.85
C ASN A 46 -9.01 -0.37 -19.41
N VAL A 47 -8.59 0.66 -18.71
CA VAL A 47 -7.32 0.71 -17.99
C VAL A 47 -7.57 0.13 -16.60
N GLY A 48 -6.71 -0.78 -16.16
CA GLY A 48 -6.81 -1.36 -14.81
C GLY A 48 -6.71 -0.27 -13.72
N PRO A 49 -7.32 -0.50 -12.54
CA PRO A 49 -7.29 0.48 -11.45
C PRO A 49 -5.88 0.61 -10.87
N VAL A 50 -5.53 1.82 -10.43
CA VAL A 50 -4.35 2.09 -9.60
C VAL A 50 -4.76 1.91 -8.14
N THR A 51 -4.34 0.82 -7.50
CA THR A 51 -4.70 0.49 -6.12
C THR A 51 -3.72 1.09 -5.10
N VAL A 52 -4.14 1.18 -3.82
CA VAL A 52 -3.21 1.54 -2.71
C VAL A 52 -2.00 0.60 -2.70
N GLY A 53 -2.20 -0.70 -2.95
CA GLY A 53 -1.10 -1.67 -3.02
C GLY A 53 -0.08 -1.32 -4.11
N SER A 54 -0.51 -0.93 -5.31
CA SER A 54 0.39 -0.52 -6.39
C SER A 54 1.11 0.81 -6.09
N ILE A 55 0.44 1.74 -5.40
CA ILE A 55 1.04 2.99 -4.93
C ILE A 55 2.16 2.71 -3.91
N LEU A 56 1.87 1.87 -2.92
CA LEU A 56 2.85 1.49 -1.89
C LEU A 56 4.06 0.77 -2.49
N GLN A 57 3.84 -0.13 -3.46
CA GLN A 57 4.92 -0.87 -4.14
C GLN A 57 5.72 -0.02 -5.13
N GLY A 58 5.08 0.93 -5.81
CA GLY A 58 5.73 1.83 -6.77
C GLY A 58 6.57 2.93 -6.12
N SER A 59 6.48 3.11 -4.81
CA SER A 59 7.27 4.07 -4.06
C SER A 59 8.71 3.58 -3.84
N SER A 60 9.63 4.51 -3.57
CA SER A 60 11.00 4.20 -3.12
C SER A 60 11.01 3.35 -1.83
N MET A 61 9.88 3.28 -1.13
CA MET A 61 9.65 2.45 0.05
C MET A 61 9.11 1.05 -0.30
N GLY A 62 8.86 0.73 -1.56
CA GLY A 62 8.18 -0.52 -1.95
C GLY A 62 8.82 -1.77 -1.38
N SER A 63 10.16 -1.83 -1.30
CA SER A 63 10.89 -2.94 -0.68
C SER A 63 10.68 -3.03 0.84
N VAL A 64 10.55 -1.89 1.51
CA VAL A 64 10.32 -1.81 2.96
C VAL A 64 8.85 -2.15 3.26
N VAL A 65 7.93 -1.51 2.54
CA VAL A 65 6.49 -1.71 2.72
C VAL A 65 6.12 -3.18 2.47
N SER A 66 6.61 -3.79 1.39
CA SER A 66 6.30 -5.18 1.04
C SER A 66 6.79 -6.21 2.05
N GLN A 67 7.81 -5.88 2.86
CA GLN A 67 8.32 -6.79 3.90
C GLN A 67 7.49 -6.76 5.17
N PHE A 68 6.86 -5.64 5.50
CA PHE A 68 6.30 -5.39 6.82
C PHE A 68 4.80 -5.11 6.82
N VAL A 69 4.26 -4.66 5.69
CA VAL A 69 2.83 -4.43 5.55
C VAL A 69 2.19 -5.71 5.03
N LYS A 70 1.22 -6.21 5.79
CA LYS A 70 0.40 -7.37 5.46
C LYS A 70 -1.02 -6.93 5.15
N GLU A 71 -1.77 -7.80 4.53
CA GLU A 71 -3.18 -7.63 4.21
C GLU A 71 -4.00 -8.69 4.94
N ASP A 72 -5.11 -8.29 5.55
CA ASP A 72 -6.03 -9.22 6.20
C ASP A 72 -7.12 -9.72 5.23
N SER A 73 -8.03 -10.55 5.75
CA SER A 73 -9.14 -11.12 4.97
C SER A 73 -10.13 -10.07 4.44
N ASP A 74 -10.18 -8.91 5.06
CA ASP A 74 -11.06 -7.80 4.65
C ASP A 74 -10.38 -6.85 3.66
N GLY A 75 -9.10 -7.09 3.40
CA GLY A 75 -8.27 -6.30 2.51
C GLY A 75 -7.64 -5.09 3.19
N LEU A 76 -7.68 -5.00 4.53
CA LEU A 76 -7.05 -3.92 5.27
C LEU A 76 -5.56 -4.16 5.42
N PHE A 77 -4.78 -3.12 5.22
CA PHE A 77 -3.34 -3.16 5.45
C PHE A 77 -3.00 -2.97 6.92
N TYR A 78 -2.07 -3.77 7.42
CA TYR A 78 -1.59 -3.69 8.78
C TYR A 78 -0.11 -4.04 8.88
N VAL A 79 0.51 -3.65 9.99
CA VAL A 79 1.84 -4.09 10.39
C VAL A 79 1.72 -4.97 11.60
N GLU A 80 2.59 -5.97 11.69
CA GLU A 80 2.72 -6.82 12.87
C GLU A 80 4.17 -7.08 13.21
N SER A 81 4.45 -7.25 14.50
CA SER A 81 5.73 -7.73 15.00
C SER A 81 5.51 -8.69 16.17
N GLU A 82 6.44 -9.63 16.35
CA GLU A 82 6.48 -10.54 17.48
C GLU A 82 7.94 -10.63 17.93
N GLU A 83 8.20 -10.35 19.21
CA GLU A 83 9.55 -10.39 19.78
C GLU A 83 9.52 -11.00 21.18
N GLU A 84 10.66 -11.58 21.59
CA GLU A 84 10.85 -12.13 22.92
C GLU A 84 11.31 -11.03 23.89
N LEU A 85 10.62 -10.91 25.03
CA LEU A 85 11.01 -10.07 26.17
C LEU A 85 11.99 -10.80 27.08
N LEU A 86 11.77 -12.10 27.24
CA LEU A 86 12.59 -12.96 28.08
C LEU A 86 12.52 -14.40 27.55
N ASN A 87 13.69 -15.02 27.46
CA ASN A 87 13.83 -16.46 27.20
C ASN A 87 14.88 -17.03 28.14
N VAL A 88 14.45 -17.78 29.13
CA VAL A 88 15.35 -18.33 30.13
C VAL A 88 15.07 -19.81 30.35
N ASN A 89 16.13 -20.60 30.32
CA ASN A 89 16.03 -22.04 30.50
C ASN A 89 15.69 -22.40 31.96
N ALA A 90 14.65 -23.20 32.16
CA ALA A 90 14.19 -23.60 33.48
C ALA A 90 15.23 -24.40 34.28
N TYR A 91 16.11 -25.16 33.61
CA TYR A 91 17.21 -25.85 34.30
C TYR A 91 18.29 -24.87 34.81
N GLU A 92 18.55 -23.79 34.08
CA GLU A 92 19.48 -22.75 34.55
C GLU A 92 18.93 -22.03 35.79
N ILE A 93 17.62 -21.80 35.85
CA ILE A 93 16.98 -21.26 37.05
C ILE A 93 17.12 -22.28 38.19
N ALA A 94 16.78 -23.56 37.96
CA ALA A 94 16.84 -24.60 38.97
C ALA A 94 18.24 -24.72 39.60
N LEU A 95 19.31 -24.57 38.82
CA LEU A 95 20.68 -24.57 39.30
C LEU A 95 21.01 -23.39 40.23
N LYS A 96 20.28 -22.29 40.13
CA LYS A 96 20.47 -21.08 40.95
C LYS A 96 19.59 -21.05 42.19
N VAL A 97 18.60 -21.93 42.29
CA VAL A 97 17.72 -22.04 43.47
C VAL A 97 18.49 -22.75 44.57
N PRO A 98 18.72 -22.13 45.76
CA PRO A 98 19.56 -22.67 46.80
C PRO A 98 19.01 -23.96 47.44
N ASP A 99 17.67 -24.03 47.60
CA ASP A 99 16.98 -25.21 48.17
C ASP A 99 15.81 -25.58 47.26
N GLN A 100 15.97 -26.66 46.53
CA GLN A 100 14.95 -27.15 45.59
C GLN A 100 13.80 -27.90 46.28
N THR A 101 13.91 -28.19 47.56
CA THR A 101 12.86 -28.88 48.32
C THR A 101 11.74 -27.97 48.78
N GLN A 102 11.91 -26.67 48.61
CA GLN A 102 10.94 -25.62 48.96
C GLN A 102 10.54 -24.79 47.74
N PRO A 103 9.31 -24.23 47.71
CA PRO A 103 8.94 -23.21 46.76
C PRO A 103 9.91 -22.03 46.83
N CYS A 104 10.22 -21.42 45.69
CA CYS A 104 11.18 -20.33 45.58
C CYS A 104 10.58 -19.13 44.89
N HIS A 105 10.69 -17.96 45.50
CA HIS A 105 10.43 -16.68 44.87
C HIS A 105 11.68 -16.26 44.09
N TRP A 106 11.57 -16.14 42.77
CA TRP A 106 12.68 -15.77 41.89
C TRP A 106 12.45 -14.42 41.25
N GLU A 107 13.23 -13.44 41.64
CA GLU A 107 13.22 -12.11 41.09
C GLU A 107 13.90 -12.08 39.73
N VAL A 108 13.17 -11.61 38.71
CA VAL A 108 13.67 -11.47 37.35
C VAL A 108 14.04 -10.00 37.07
N GLY A 109 13.36 -9.07 37.76
CA GLY A 109 13.45 -7.64 37.54
C GLY A 109 12.71 -7.17 36.27
N THR A 110 12.80 -5.91 35.97
CA THR A 110 12.10 -5.30 34.82
C THR A 110 12.67 -5.80 33.49
N LYS A 111 11.78 -6.16 32.57
CA LYS A 111 12.09 -6.53 31.18
C LYS A 111 11.34 -5.60 30.25
N SER A 112 12.04 -5.02 29.29
CA SER A 112 11.45 -4.10 28.33
C SER A 112 11.93 -4.40 26.91
N ALA A 113 11.08 -4.08 25.94
CA ALA A 113 11.43 -4.08 24.54
C ALA A 113 10.79 -2.89 23.83
N SER A 114 11.46 -2.40 22.80
CA SER A 114 10.88 -1.39 21.90
C SER A 114 9.91 -2.09 20.98
N VAL A 115 8.69 -1.57 20.91
CA VAL A 115 7.65 -2.11 20.01
C VAL A 115 7.77 -1.44 18.65
N GLY A 116 7.81 -2.28 17.62
CA GLY A 116 7.60 -1.83 16.27
C GLY A 116 8.62 -0.85 15.75
N SER A 117 9.90 -1.24 15.67
CA SER A 117 10.89 -0.49 14.87
C SER A 117 10.33 -0.12 13.49
N MET A 118 9.47 -0.96 12.94
CA MET A 118 8.81 -0.75 11.66
C MET A 118 7.69 0.28 11.68
N ALA A 119 6.84 0.28 12.70
CA ALA A 119 5.85 1.35 12.89
C ALA A 119 6.52 2.71 13.01
N SER A 120 7.71 2.76 13.63
CA SER A 120 8.55 3.95 13.68
C SER A 120 8.97 4.42 12.30
N VAL A 121 9.51 3.52 11.48
CA VAL A 121 9.95 3.85 10.11
C VAL A 121 8.77 4.32 9.26
N LEU A 122 7.65 3.60 9.27
CA LEU A 122 6.45 4.00 8.53
C LEU A 122 5.86 5.32 9.04
N GLY A 123 5.92 5.57 10.35
CA GLY A 123 5.50 6.82 10.97
C GLY A 123 6.28 8.04 10.46
N MET A 124 7.57 7.90 10.12
CA MET A 124 8.39 8.95 9.51
C MET A 124 7.90 9.34 8.10
N PHE A 125 7.17 8.44 7.44
CA PHE A 125 6.58 8.69 6.13
C PHE A 125 5.13 9.17 6.21
N GLY A 126 4.66 9.58 7.40
CA GLY A 126 3.32 10.11 7.60
C GLY A 126 2.23 9.04 7.74
N PHE A 127 2.59 7.76 7.95
CA PHE A 127 1.61 6.74 8.30
C PHE A 127 1.25 6.79 9.78
N GLY A 128 -0.02 6.56 10.08
CA GLY A 128 -0.56 6.35 11.41
C GLY A 128 -1.02 4.91 11.60
N PHE A 129 -1.31 4.56 12.84
CA PHE A 129 -1.74 3.21 13.21
C PHE A 129 -2.99 3.29 14.08
N PRO A 130 -4.17 3.57 13.49
CA PRO A 130 -5.42 3.39 14.23
C PRO A 130 -5.59 1.91 14.59
N HIS A 131 -6.39 1.61 15.60
CA HIS A 131 -6.67 0.24 16.05
C HIS A 131 -5.41 -0.59 16.33
N GLN A 132 -4.58 -0.07 17.22
CA GLN A 132 -3.38 -0.79 17.67
C GLN A 132 -3.74 -1.76 18.80
N MET A 133 -3.23 -2.98 18.69
CA MET A 133 -3.34 -4.01 19.68
C MET A 133 -1.97 -4.58 20.03
N LEU A 134 -1.69 -4.75 21.30
CA LEU A 134 -0.50 -5.44 21.80
C LEU A 134 -0.92 -6.54 22.76
N ILE A 135 -0.46 -7.76 22.50
CA ILE A 135 -0.72 -8.94 23.31
C ILE A 135 0.58 -9.39 23.93
N VAL A 136 0.62 -9.46 25.26
CA VAL A 136 1.74 -10.09 26.00
C VAL A 136 1.42 -11.56 26.22
N GLN A 137 2.38 -12.41 25.90
CA GLN A 137 2.24 -13.85 25.99
C GLN A 137 3.32 -14.45 26.90
N ALA A 138 2.96 -15.51 27.63
CA ALA A 138 3.90 -16.29 28.43
C ALA A 138 3.78 -17.78 28.15
N ARG A 139 4.91 -18.48 28.26
CA ARG A 139 5.01 -19.93 28.21
C ARG A 139 5.67 -20.46 29.46
N ASN A 140 4.98 -21.34 30.16
CA ASN A 140 5.49 -22.06 31.32
C ASN A 140 5.98 -23.45 30.90
N PRO A 141 7.30 -23.78 31.00
CA PRO A 141 7.85 -25.08 30.60
C PRO A 141 7.63 -26.15 31.61
N LEU A 142 7.10 -25.85 32.81
CA LEU A 142 6.95 -26.82 33.87
C LEU A 142 5.67 -27.65 33.76
N LYS A 143 5.67 -28.83 34.33
CA LYS A 143 4.49 -29.68 34.52
C LYS A 143 3.62 -29.22 35.71
N ALA A 144 3.94 -28.09 36.31
CA ALA A 144 3.23 -27.48 37.43
C ALA A 144 2.91 -26.03 37.12
N SER A 145 1.92 -25.46 37.81
CA SER A 145 1.63 -24.04 37.76
C SER A 145 2.77 -23.22 38.37
N VAL A 146 2.98 -22.03 37.89
CA VAL A 146 3.96 -21.04 38.34
C VAL A 146 3.25 -19.74 38.61
N GLY A 147 3.45 -19.12 39.78
CA GLY A 147 2.99 -17.79 40.06
C GLY A 147 3.80 -16.76 39.28
N LEU A 148 3.13 -15.77 38.76
CA LEU A 148 3.75 -14.61 38.10
C LEU A 148 3.29 -13.34 38.81
N ASN A 149 4.24 -12.55 39.25
CA ASN A 149 4.03 -11.24 39.85
C ASN A 149 4.76 -10.20 39.00
N THR A 150 4.00 -9.33 38.36
CA THR A 150 4.52 -8.22 37.53
C THR A 150 3.43 -7.24 37.20
N THR A 151 3.79 -6.10 36.66
CA THR A 151 2.87 -5.19 35.98
C THR A 151 3.29 -5.12 34.52
N ALA A 152 2.38 -5.50 33.62
CA ALA A 152 2.58 -5.27 32.19
C ALA A 152 2.24 -3.81 31.90
N ARG A 153 3.13 -3.10 31.21
CA ARG A 153 2.99 -1.69 30.84
C ARG A 153 3.31 -1.47 29.37
N ILE A 154 2.52 -0.65 28.71
CA ILE A 154 2.85 -0.10 27.40
C ILE A 154 3.03 1.42 27.51
N GLU A 155 3.96 1.95 26.69
CA GLU A 155 4.11 3.38 26.51
C GLU A 155 3.91 3.75 25.04
N CYS A 156 3.18 4.83 24.82
CA CYS A 156 2.94 5.40 23.49
C CYS A 156 3.72 6.69 23.35
N MET A 157 4.29 6.90 22.17
CA MET A 157 5.07 8.09 21.84
C MET A 157 4.36 8.92 20.78
N ALA A 158 4.30 10.23 21.04
CA ALA A 158 3.94 11.23 20.06
C ALA A 158 5.05 11.43 19.02
N SER A 159 4.76 12.22 17.99
CA SER A 159 5.71 12.50 16.90
C SER A 159 6.97 13.24 17.36
N ASP A 160 6.90 13.97 18.47
CA ASP A 160 8.03 14.67 19.09
C ASP A 160 8.86 13.79 20.04
N TYR A 161 8.59 12.48 20.07
CA TYR A 161 9.20 11.49 20.95
C TYR A 161 8.92 11.67 22.45
N SER A 162 7.95 12.48 22.83
CA SER A 162 7.46 12.52 24.21
C SER A 162 6.51 11.34 24.47
N THR A 163 6.47 10.84 25.70
CA THR A 163 5.46 9.87 26.12
C THR A 163 4.10 10.57 26.15
N SER A 164 3.18 10.12 25.30
CA SER A 164 1.86 10.72 25.15
C SER A 164 0.79 9.99 25.95
N TYR A 165 0.97 8.69 26.15
CA TYR A 165 0.00 7.81 26.78
C TYR A 165 0.68 6.57 27.35
N SER A 166 0.22 6.09 28.49
CA SER A 166 0.63 4.79 29.04
C SER A 166 -0.59 4.02 29.54
N GLN A 167 -0.52 2.71 29.46
CA GLN A 167 -1.52 1.79 29.99
C GLN A 167 -0.82 0.67 30.73
N GLU A 168 -1.40 0.27 31.85
CA GLU A 168 -0.86 -0.76 32.73
C GLU A 168 -1.91 -1.82 33.06
N GLU A 169 -1.47 -3.07 33.17
CA GLU A 169 -2.27 -4.20 33.64
C GLU A 169 -1.48 -4.96 34.72
N SER A 170 -2.04 -5.03 35.94
CA SER A 170 -1.42 -5.75 37.05
C SER A 170 -1.64 -7.25 36.88
N LEU A 171 -0.55 -8.00 36.93
CA LEU A 171 -0.52 -9.46 36.93
C LEU A 171 -0.06 -9.98 38.30
N ALA A 172 -0.42 -9.30 39.38
CA ALA A 172 -0.15 -9.75 40.74
C ALA A 172 -0.89 -11.07 41.01
N ASP A 173 -0.17 -12.05 41.58
CA ASP A 173 -0.68 -13.38 41.87
C ASP A 173 -1.25 -14.15 40.65
N TYR A 174 -0.83 -13.79 39.43
CA TYR A 174 -1.28 -14.49 38.22
C TYR A 174 -0.70 -15.92 38.21
N SER A 175 -1.56 -16.91 38.10
CA SER A 175 -1.14 -18.33 38.03
C SER A 175 -0.98 -18.76 36.56
N MET A 176 0.26 -18.98 36.13
CA MET A 176 0.55 -19.58 34.83
C MET A 176 0.41 -21.10 34.90
N PRO A 177 -0.63 -21.69 34.32
CA PRO A 177 -0.81 -23.14 34.33
C PRO A 177 0.28 -23.84 33.50
N SER A 178 0.47 -25.13 33.74
CA SER A 178 1.35 -25.93 32.92
C SER A 178 0.86 -26.04 31.49
N TYR A 179 1.62 -25.55 30.49
CA TYR A 179 1.27 -25.64 29.09
C TYR A 179 2.49 -25.56 28.15
N TYR A 180 2.34 -26.11 26.92
CA TYR A 180 3.43 -26.13 25.92
C TYR A 180 3.48 -24.90 25.05
N SER A 181 2.36 -24.27 24.78
CA SER A 181 2.23 -23.11 23.89
C SER A 181 2.15 -21.83 24.69
N SER A 182 2.60 -20.74 24.10
CA SER A 182 2.39 -19.40 24.66
C SER A 182 0.91 -19.10 24.82
N ARG A 183 0.56 -18.42 25.91
CA ARG A 183 -0.80 -17.94 26.20
C ARG A 183 -0.77 -16.47 26.50
N THR A 184 -1.84 -15.78 26.14
CA THR A 184 -2.04 -14.37 26.48
C THR A 184 -2.15 -14.21 27.98
N ILE A 185 -1.37 -13.28 28.54
CA ILE A 185 -1.38 -12.89 29.95
C ILE A 185 -1.83 -11.44 30.13
N ALA A 186 -1.62 -10.58 29.14
CA ALA A 186 -2.14 -9.21 29.09
C ALA A 186 -2.49 -8.82 27.66
N GLN A 187 -3.45 -7.92 27.48
CA GLN A 187 -3.84 -7.40 26.17
C GLN A 187 -4.17 -5.92 26.30
N PHE A 188 -3.54 -5.13 25.44
CA PHE A 188 -3.73 -3.68 25.36
C PHE A 188 -4.33 -3.34 24.01
N GLU A 189 -5.41 -2.58 24.04
CA GLU A 189 -6.03 -1.99 22.84
C GLU A 189 -6.04 -0.48 23.04
N LEU A 190 -5.47 0.25 22.07
CA LEU A 190 -5.52 1.69 22.13
C LEU A 190 -6.87 2.21 21.67
N PRO A 191 -7.43 3.24 22.33
CA PRO A 191 -8.62 3.94 21.85
C PRO A 191 -8.40 4.47 20.42
N GLU A 192 -9.46 4.52 19.62
CA GLU A 192 -9.41 4.94 18.21
C GLU A 192 -8.92 6.37 18.01
N ASP A 193 -9.10 7.23 19.02
CA ASP A 193 -8.59 8.61 19.01
C ASP A 193 -7.08 8.70 19.28
N LYS A 194 -6.45 7.60 19.74
CA LYS A 194 -5.01 7.51 19.98
C LYS A 194 -4.30 7.02 18.74
N THR A 195 -3.75 7.95 17.98
CA THR A 195 -2.98 7.66 16.75
C THR A 195 -1.47 7.56 16.98
N ASP A 196 -1.03 7.85 18.21
CA ASP A 196 0.36 7.71 18.64
C ASP A 196 0.73 6.22 18.68
N ARG A 197 1.96 5.93 18.28
CA ARG A 197 2.42 4.54 18.21
C ARG A 197 2.72 3.97 19.60
N ILE A 198 2.44 2.69 19.81
CA ILE A 198 3.02 1.95 20.94
C ILE A 198 4.54 1.89 20.72
N ALA A 199 5.30 2.46 21.64
CA ALA A 199 6.75 2.58 21.52
C ALA A 199 7.51 1.52 22.32
N SER A 200 6.98 1.12 23.49
CA SER A 200 7.60 0.11 24.33
C SER A 200 6.55 -0.76 25.03
N VAL A 201 6.97 -1.94 25.39
CA VAL A 201 6.28 -2.85 26.30
C VAL A 201 7.23 -3.26 27.40
N GLU A 202 6.76 -3.29 28.62
CA GLU A 202 7.54 -3.64 29.80
C GLU A 202 6.79 -4.64 30.69
N LEU A 203 7.55 -5.53 31.32
CA LEU A 203 7.13 -6.30 32.49
C LEU A 203 7.92 -5.75 33.67
N VAL A 204 7.24 -4.93 34.48
CA VAL A 204 7.88 -4.17 35.57
C VAL A 204 7.98 -5.06 36.82
N ASP A 205 9.16 -5.08 37.43
CA ASP A 205 9.45 -5.81 38.69
C ASP A 205 8.98 -7.26 38.67
N MET A 206 9.29 -7.95 37.57
CA MET A 206 8.84 -9.31 37.33
C MET A 206 9.47 -10.29 38.33
N ALA A 207 8.63 -11.14 38.93
CA ALA A 207 9.05 -12.26 39.74
C ALA A 207 8.22 -13.51 39.43
N LEU A 208 8.83 -14.69 39.61
CA LEU A 208 8.20 -16.00 39.47
C LEU A 208 8.17 -16.75 40.78
N ASP A 209 6.99 -17.25 41.18
CA ASP A 209 6.85 -18.16 42.30
C ASP A 209 6.95 -19.61 41.78
N LEU A 210 8.14 -20.19 41.95
CA LEU A 210 8.49 -21.48 41.42
C LEU A 210 8.10 -22.60 42.41
N PRO A 211 7.63 -23.74 41.91
CA PRO A 211 7.26 -24.85 42.76
C PRO A 211 8.51 -25.57 43.32
N GLU A 212 8.34 -26.28 44.42
CA GLU A 212 9.36 -27.25 44.90
C GLU A 212 9.74 -28.26 43.82
N ASN A 213 10.96 -28.83 43.91
CA ASN A 213 11.48 -29.84 42.99
C ASN A 213 11.38 -29.43 41.51
N MET A 214 11.69 -28.16 41.24
CA MET A 214 11.53 -27.56 39.92
C MET A 214 12.22 -28.35 38.82
N ALA A 215 13.44 -28.84 39.04
CA ALA A 215 14.21 -29.57 38.03
C ALA A 215 13.49 -30.83 37.52
N GLU A 216 12.78 -31.54 38.40
CA GLU A 216 11.99 -32.71 38.04
C GLU A 216 10.73 -32.40 37.28
N LYS A 217 10.23 -31.17 37.46
CA LYS A 217 9.02 -30.67 36.82
C LYS A 217 9.25 -30.05 35.44
N VAL A 218 10.53 -29.84 35.06
CA VAL A 218 10.86 -29.35 33.72
C VAL A 218 10.47 -30.39 32.67
N ARG A 219 9.83 -29.96 31.61
CA ARG A 219 9.54 -30.81 30.46
C ARG A 219 10.79 -31.06 29.66
N SER A 220 11.02 -32.33 29.32
CA SER A 220 12.15 -32.72 28.47
C SER A 220 11.90 -32.24 27.02
N GLY A 221 12.97 -31.88 26.33
CA GLY A 221 12.95 -31.48 24.92
C GLY A 221 13.26 -30.01 24.68
N THR A 222 12.97 -29.53 23.49
CA THR A 222 13.31 -28.17 23.02
C THR A 222 12.54 -27.03 23.71
N ASN A 223 11.52 -27.33 24.49
CA ASN A 223 10.63 -26.36 25.12
C ASN A 223 10.86 -26.24 26.65
N SER A 224 12.10 -26.25 27.10
CA SER A 224 12.48 -26.17 28.52
C SER A 224 12.67 -24.74 29.04
N SER A 225 12.27 -23.70 28.26
CA SER A 225 12.44 -22.32 28.67
C SER A 225 11.12 -21.63 29.04
N PHE A 226 11.17 -20.80 30.07
CA PHE A 226 10.19 -19.73 30.22
C PHE A 226 10.40 -18.73 29.12
N VAL A 227 9.34 -18.42 28.39
CA VAL A 227 9.38 -17.44 27.33
C VAL A 227 8.26 -16.44 27.56
N PHE A 228 8.64 -15.17 27.60
CA PHE A 228 7.71 -14.04 27.57
C PHE A 228 7.94 -13.31 26.26
N SER A 229 6.89 -13.08 25.54
CA SER A 229 6.93 -12.41 24.22
C SER A 229 5.76 -11.46 24.09
N TYR A 230 5.86 -10.54 23.14
CA TYR A 230 4.71 -9.75 22.74
C TYR A 230 4.42 -9.94 21.26
N LYS A 231 3.14 -9.73 20.92
CA LYS A 231 2.66 -9.58 19.54
C LYS A 231 2.01 -8.22 19.40
N TYR A 232 2.46 -7.46 18.42
CA TYR A 232 1.89 -6.17 18.09
C TYR A 232 1.18 -6.26 16.73
N LYS A 233 0.01 -5.63 16.61
CA LYS A 233 -0.70 -5.43 15.36
C LYS A 233 -1.26 -4.01 15.33
N GLY A 234 -0.98 -3.26 14.26
CA GLY A 234 -1.55 -1.94 14.02
C GLY A 234 -2.05 -1.81 12.59
N GLN A 235 -3.28 -1.33 12.41
CA GLN A 235 -3.80 -1.03 11.07
C GLN A 235 -3.04 0.15 10.47
N LEU A 236 -2.80 0.11 9.16
CA LEU A 236 -2.10 1.17 8.45
C LEU A 236 -3.10 2.23 7.97
N ALA A 237 -2.84 3.49 8.28
CA ALA A 237 -3.60 4.63 7.79
C ALA A 237 -2.67 5.77 7.39
N ALA A 238 -3.15 6.71 6.58
CA ALA A 238 -2.43 7.94 6.33
C ALA A 238 -2.79 8.97 7.40
N LYS A 239 -1.78 9.67 7.94
CA LYS A 239 -2.01 10.85 8.79
C LYS A 239 -2.42 12.06 7.94
N SER A 240 -2.94 13.10 8.58
CA SER A 240 -3.32 14.34 7.90
C SER A 240 -2.15 15.07 7.22
N ASP A 241 -0.92 14.84 7.67
CA ASP A 241 0.31 15.39 7.11
C ASP A 241 1.00 14.45 6.10
N PHE A 242 0.38 13.31 5.79
CA PHE A 242 0.91 12.35 4.83
C PHE A 242 1.11 12.99 3.46
N SER A 243 2.31 12.83 2.93
CA SER A 243 2.65 13.28 1.58
C SER A 243 3.75 12.42 0.98
N MET A 244 3.54 11.96 -0.25
CA MET A 244 4.55 11.27 -1.04
C MET A 244 4.63 11.92 -2.42
N SER A 245 5.84 12.24 -2.86
CA SER A 245 6.09 12.83 -4.16
C SER A 245 6.93 11.93 -5.05
N GLN A 246 6.89 12.18 -6.36
CA GLN A 246 7.69 11.48 -7.37
C GLN A 246 7.42 9.95 -7.41
N LEU A 247 6.18 9.56 -7.15
CA LEU A 247 5.75 8.17 -7.29
C LEU A 247 5.65 7.83 -8.77
N SER A 248 6.43 6.87 -9.24
CA SER A 248 6.41 6.42 -10.62
C SER A 248 5.64 5.10 -10.73
N ILE A 249 4.54 5.13 -11.47
CA ILE A 249 3.64 3.97 -11.61
C ILE A 249 3.54 3.61 -13.10
N PRO A 250 4.00 2.42 -13.50
CA PRO A 250 3.82 1.95 -14.87
C PRO A 250 2.35 1.56 -15.10
N ILE A 251 1.76 2.06 -16.16
CA ILE A 251 0.44 1.67 -16.62
C ILE A 251 0.58 0.50 -17.59
N ASN A 252 0.32 -0.70 -17.08
CA ASN A 252 0.47 -1.91 -17.86
C ASN A 252 -0.69 -2.12 -18.84
N GLY A 253 -0.36 -2.65 -20.00
CA GLY A 253 -1.35 -3.07 -20.99
C GLY A 253 -1.84 -1.98 -21.94
N LEU A 254 -1.46 -0.73 -21.75
CA LEU A 254 -1.76 0.34 -22.69
C LEU A 254 -0.74 0.30 -23.84
N LYS A 255 -1.18 -0.26 -24.97
CA LYS A 255 -0.44 -0.21 -26.25
C LYS A 255 -1.35 0.38 -27.30
N VAL A 256 -0.91 1.44 -27.94
CA VAL A 256 -1.65 2.09 -29.02
C VAL A 256 -0.78 2.10 -30.27
N GLU A 257 -1.20 1.33 -31.26
CA GLU A 257 -0.55 1.32 -32.56
C GLU A 257 -1.06 2.48 -33.40
N ILE A 258 -0.30 3.55 -33.45
CA ILE A 258 -0.65 4.78 -34.17
C ILE A 258 0.14 4.87 -35.50
N GLY A 259 1.09 3.97 -35.74
CA GLY A 259 2.08 4.03 -36.81
C GLY A 259 1.56 4.17 -38.23
N LYS A 260 0.27 3.90 -38.45
CA LYS A 260 -0.41 4.15 -39.73
C LYS A 260 -1.08 5.50 -39.86
N PHE A 261 -1.13 6.28 -38.74
CA PHE A 261 -1.81 7.57 -38.70
C PHE A 261 -0.81 8.65 -38.30
N LYS A 262 -0.63 9.66 -39.12
CA LYS A 262 0.23 10.81 -38.77
C LYS A 262 -0.52 11.76 -37.83
N LEU A 263 -0.58 11.42 -36.55
CA LEU A 263 -1.19 12.29 -35.54
C LEU A 263 -0.14 13.25 -34.99
N ARG A 264 -0.42 14.55 -35.08
CA ARG A 264 0.42 15.60 -34.44
C ARG A 264 -0.04 15.92 -33.04
N GLN A 265 -1.34 15.75 -32.78
CA GLN A 265 -1.95 16.10 -31.49
C GLN A 265 -3.20 15.25 -31.26
N CYS A 266 -3.40 14.82 -30.02
CA CYS A 266 -4.66 14.26 -29.60
C CYS A 266 -4.99 14.75 -28.18
N GLN A 267 -6.27 14.64 -27.80
CA GLN A 267 -6.78 14.99 -26.49
C GLN A 267 -7.41 13.75 -25.89
N ALA A 268 -6.89 13.33 -24.72
CA ALA A 268 -7.48 12.26 -23.95
C ALA A 268 -8.34 12.83 -22.81
N THR A 269 -9.55 12.36 -22.69
CA THR A 269 -10.50 12.76 -21.64
C THR A 269 -10.89 11.54 -20.84
N PHE A 270 -10.86 11.66 -19.51
CA PHE A 270 -11.23 10.58 -18.59
C PHE A 270 -12.10 11.13 -17.47
N ASP A 271 -13.01 10.30 -16.97
CA ASP A 271 -13.61 10.47 -15.65
C ASP A 271 -12.92 9.50 -14.70
N LEU A 272 -12.17 10.04 -13.74
CA LEU A 272 -11.47 9.26 -12.74
C LEU A 272 -12.29 9.21 -11.46
N GLU A 273 -12.62 8.00 -11.02
CA GLU A 273 -13.26 7.76 -9.74
C GLU A 273 -12.19 7.33 -8.73
N SER A 274 -12.08 8.07 -7.63
CA SER A 274 -11.14 7.82 -6.55
C SER A 274 -11.87 7.40 -5.29
N SER A 275 -11.53 6.23 -4.76
CA SER A 275 -11.84 5.80 -3.39
C SER A 275 -10.62 5.90 -2.47
N LEU A 276 -9.54 6.55 -2.93
CA LEU A 276 -8.34 6.78 -2.15
C LEU A 276 -8.54 7.94 -1.18
N PRO A 277 -8.12 7.85 0.10
CA PRO A 277 -8.18 8.96 1.05
C PRO A 277 -7.08 10.01 0.79
N PHE A 278 -6.67 10.15 -0.45
CA PHE A 278 -5.59 11.01 -0.92
C PHE A 278 -6.02 11.87 -2.08
N ASP A 279 -5.59 13.12 -2.06
CA ASP A 279 -5.54 13.94 -3.26
C ASP A 279 -4.32 13.50 -4.07
N VAL A 280 -4.53 13.25 -5.35
CA VAL A 280 -3.49 12.82 -6.28
C VAL A 280 -3.23 13.94 -7.27
N THR A 281 -1.98 14.39 -7.37
CA THR A 281 -1.53 15.30 -8.42
C THR A 281 -0.77 14.50 -9.47
N LEU A 282 -1.20 14.58 -10.71
CA LEU A 282 -0.49 14.01 -11.84
C LEU A 282 0.62 14.99 -12.25
N ASP A 283 1.84 14.73 -11.82
CA ASP A 283 2.98 15.62 -12.06
C ASP A 283 3.52 15.48 -13.49
N LYS A 284 3.60 14.24 -13.99
CA LYS A 284 4.11 13.93 -15.33
C LYS A 284 3.49 12.66 -15.87
N VAL A 285 3.26 12.64 -17.18
CA VAL A 285 2.96 11.42 -17.95
C VAL A 285 4.09 11.20 -18.92
N LYS A 286 4.75 10.05 -18.81
CA LYS A 286 5.82 9.64 -19.72
C LYS A 286 5.25 8.64 -20.72
N ILE A 287 5.37 8.93 -21.99
CA ILE A 287 5.04 8.01 -23.05
C ILE A 287 6.33 7.22 -23.39
N LEU A 288 6.22 5.90 -23.33
CA LEU A 288 7.37 5.03 -23.58
C LEU A 288 7.40 4.61 -25.06
N GLY A 289 8.60 4.69 -25.65
CA GLY A 289 8.88 4.20 -26.98
C GLY A 289 9.08 2.68 -27.04
N GLN A 290 9.43 2.17 -28.21
CA GLN A 290 9.66 0.73 -28.43
C GLN A 290 10.83 0.16 -27.62
N ASP A 291 11.77 0.99 -27.22
CA ASP A 291 12.90 0.67 -26.36
C ASP A 291 12.57 0.67 -24.86
N GLY A 292 11.32 1.00 -24.51
CA GLY A 292 10.87 1.11 -23.11
C GLY A 292 11.34 2.38 -22.39
N GLN A 293 11.99 3.30 -23.10
CA GLN A 293 12.43 4.58 -22.55
C GLN A 293 11.39 5.68 -22.83
N GLU A 294 11.42 6.76 -22.05
CA GLU A 294 10.60 7.94 -22.30
C GLU A 294 10.90 8.51 -23.70
N ASN A 295 9.86 8.70 -24.50
CA ASN A 295 10.00 9.36 -25.79
C ASN A 295 10.01 10.88 -25.58
N PRO A 296 11.16 11.57 -25.79
CA PRO A 296 11.29 12.99 -25.55
C PRO A 296 10.48 13.84 -26.54
N ASP A 297 10.14 13.29 -27.71
CA ASP A 297 9.41 14.01 -28.76
C ASP A 297 7.91 14.11 -28.46
N ILE A 298 7.42 13.44 -27.41
CA ILE A 298 6.02 13.51 -27.00
C ILE A 298 5.88 14.31 -25.72
N VAL A 299 5.06 15.35 -25.77
CA VAL A 299 4.71 16.15 -24.61
C VAL A 299 3.26 15.88 -24.22
N VAL A 300 3.05 15.57 -22.94
CA VAL A 300 1.72 15.47 -22.35
C VAL A 300 1.55 16.62 -21.35
N SER A 301 0.42 17.32 -21.43
CA SER A 301 0.14 18.42 -20.49
C SER A 301 0.03 17.88 -19.05
N PRO A 302 0.83 18.38 -18.12
CA PRO A 302 0.79 17.96 -16.72
C PRO A 302 -0.19 18.80 -15.87
N GLY A 303 -0.29 18.46 -14.58
CA GLY A 303 -0.88 19.36 -13.59
C GLY A 303 -2.35 19.09 -13.29
N VAL A 304 -2.82 17.86 -13.47
CA VAL A 304 -4.17 17.47 -13.09
C VAL A 304 -4.23 17.08 -11.62
N LYS A 305 -5.18 17.68 -10.90
CA LYS A 305 -5.47 17.37 -9.50
C LYS A 305 -6.72 16.48 -9.42
N ILE A 306 -6.59 15.34 -8.82
CA ILE A 306 -7.64 14.35 -8.63
C ILE A 306 -8.00 14.36 -7.14
N ALA A 307 -9.25 14.63 -6.84
CA ALA A 307 -9.72 14.68 -5.46
C ALA A 307 -9.75 13.27 -4.83
N GLY A 308 -9.38 13.19 -3.56
CA GLY A 308 -9.56 11.98 -2.77
C GLY A 308 -11.01 11.70 -2.46
N GLY A 309 -11.31 10.43 -2.15
CA GLY A 309 -12.63 9.93 -1.77
C GLY A 309 -12.51 8.82 -0.75
N THR A 310 -13.63 8.18 -0.47
CA THR A 310 -13.70 6.97 0.37
C THR A 310 -14.37 5.84 -0.40
N MET A 311 -14.33 4.63 0.13
CA MET A 311 -15.02 3.49 -0.48
C MET A 311 -16.53 3.69 -0.56
N ASP A 312 -17.12 4.37 0.45
CA ASP A 312 -18.55 4.63 0.53
C ASP A 312 -18.98 5.89 -0.24
N ALA A 313 -18.04 6.82 -0.46
CA ALA A 313 -18.26 8.09 -1.16
C ALA A 313 -17.05 8.40 -2.08
N PRO A 314 -16.91 7.69 -3.21
CA PRO A 314 -15.81 7.93 -4.13
C PRO A 314 -15.97 9.28 -4.81
N ALA A 315 -14.85 10.00 -4.99
CA ALA A 315 -14.81 11.26 -5.71
C ALA A 315 -14.64 11.01 -7.21
N VAL A 316 -15.37 11.77 -8.04
CA VAL A 316 -15.21 11.72 -9.50
C VAL A 316 -14.57 13.01 -9.98
N THR A 317 -13.46 12.89 -10.70
CA THR A 317 -12.72 14.03 -11.25
C THR A 317 -12.61 13.89 -12.77
N PRO A 318 -13.14 14.83 -13.55
CA PRO A 318 -12.92 14.88 -15.00
C PRO A 318 -11.48 15.33 -15.27
N VAL A 319 -10.76 14.59 -16.09
CA VAL A 319 -9.38 14.83 -16.48
C VAL A 319 -9.27 14.97 -17.98
N MET A 320 -8.51 15.97 -18.41
CA MET A 320 -8.21 16.23 -19.82
C MET A 320 -6.70 16.33 -19.99
N LEU A 321 -6.13 15.49 -20.85
CA LEU A 321 -4.71 15.52 -21.19
C LEU A 321 -4.55 15.85 -22.67
N GLU A 322 -3.68 16.80 -22.98
CA GLU A 322 -3.24 17.04 -24.35
C GLU A 322 -1.93 16.30 -24.59
N ILE A 323 -1.89 15.53 -25.67
CA ILE A 323 -0.71 14.78 -26.13
C ILE A 323 -0.29 15.39 -27.46
N LYS A 324 0.95 15.88 -27.52
CA LYS A 324 1.50 16.55 -28.72
C LYS A 324 2.87 15.96 -29.06
N ALA A 325 3.11 15.75 -30.36
CA ALA A 325 4.47 15.56 -30.85
C ALA A 325 5.15 16.92 -30.97
N GLN A 326 6.39 17.05 -30.50
CA GLN A 326 7.19 18.28 -30.66
C GLN A 326 7.59 18.46 -32.13
N GLU A 327 8.04 17.37 -32.75
CA GLU A 327 8.36 17.31 -34.16
C GLU A 327 7.69 16.09 -34.81
N GLY A 328 7.27 16.21 -36.06
CA GLY A 328 6.69 15.11 -36.80
C GLY A 328 5.32 14.65 -36.30
N TYR A 329 5.21 13.39 -35.92
CA TYR A 329 3.96 12.74 -35.54
C TYR A 329 4.13 11.89 -34.29
N ILE A 330 3.01 11.64 -33.57
CA ILE A 330 2.99 10.75 -32.41
C ILE A 330 3.29 9.32 -32.90
N PRO A 331 4.39 8.70 -32.46
CA PRO A 331 4.74 7.32 -32.81
C PRO A 331 3.83 6.30 -32.08
N ASP A 332 4.07 5.03 -32.31
CA ASP A 332 3.44 3.96 -31.54
C ASP A 332 3.75 4.11 -30.04
N ILE A 333 2.71 4.01 -29.23
CA ILE A 333 2.81 4.05 -27.77
C ILE A 333 2.90 2.60 -27.28
N THR A 334 4.02 2.23 -26.70
CA THR A 334 4.26 0.87 -26.18
C THR A 334 4.02 0.75 -24.69
N GLY A 335 3.97 1.86 -23.96
CA GLY A 335 3.67 1.92 -22.55
C GLY A 335 3.53 3.35 -22.07
N VAL A 336 2.97 3.50 -20.89
CA VAL A 336 2.83 4.77 -20.21
C VAL A 336 3.30 4.62 -18.77
N GLU A 337 4.06 5.59 -18.29
CA GLU A 337 4.43 5.71 -16.89
C GLU A 337 3.92 7.05 -16.37
N ILE A 338 3.21 7.03 -15.24
CA ILE A 338 2.72 8.23 -14.59
C ILE A 338 3.56 8.55 -13.37
N VAL A 339 3.90 9.83 -13.19
CA VAL A 339 4.57 10.35 -11.99
C VAL A 339 3.54 11.14 -11.19
N LEU A 340 3.37 10.76 -9.94
CA LEU A 340 2.33 11.27 -9.06
C LEU A 340 2.94 11.89 -7.80
N THR A 341 2.26 12.91 -7.28
CA THR A 341 2.36 13.34 -5.88
C THR A 341 1.02 13.07 -5.22
N ILE A 342 1.05 12.38 -4.07
CA ILE A 342 -0.14 12.12 -3.27
C ILE A 342 -0.03 12.85 -1.93
N LYS A 343 -1.16 13.33 -1.43
CA LYS A 343 -1.28 13.97 -0.11
C LYS A 343 -2.57 13.49 0.54
N ALA A 344 -2.59 13.41 1.87
CA ALA A 344 -3.84 13.18 2.58
C ALA A 344 -4.85 14.26 2.18
N SER A 345 -6.08 13.86 1.87
CA SER A 345 -7.17 14.80 1.62
C SER A 345 -7.63 15.43 2.94
N ASP A 346 -8.09 16.68 2.86
CA ASP A 346 -8.58 17.39 4.04
C ASP A 346 -9.71 16.61 4.74
N GLY A 347 -9.56 16.41 6.04
CA GLY A 347 -10.54 15.68 6.85
C GLY A 347 -10.52 14.14 6.69
N MET A 348 -9.62 13.60 5.88
CA MET A 348 -9.50 12.15 5.63
C MET A 348 -8.28 11.50 6.33
N GLY A 349 -7.71 12.15 7.34
CA GLY A 349 -6.66 11.57 8.16
C GLY A 349 -7.15 10.36 8.96
N ASN A 350 -6.26 9.36 9.14
CA ASN A 350 -6.49 8.15 9.93
C ASN A 350 -7.52 7.15 9.37
N ILE A 351 -7.92 7.30 8.11
CA ILE A 351 -8.73 6.27 7.44
C ILE A 351 -7.84 5.05 7.20
N PRO A 352 -8.23 3.86 7.68
CA PRO A 352 -7.49 2.63 7.42
C PRO A 352 -7.36 2.36 5.92
N LEU A 353 -6.14 2.05 5.48
CA LEU A 353 -5.85 1.77 4.09
C LEU A 353 -6.26 0.35 3.71
N SER A 354 -6.86 0.20 2.53
CA SER A 354 -7.31 -1.10 2.02
C SER A 354 -6.87 -1.33 0.57
N SER A 355 -6.61 -2.58 0.23
CA SER A 355 -6.36 -3.02 -1.15
C SER A 355 -7.54 -2.78 -2.10
N LYS A 356 -8.74 -2.63 -1.54
CA LYS A 356 -9.97 -2.32 -2.30
C LYS A 356 -10.05 -0.85 -2.71
N MET A 357 -9.27 0.03 -2.07
CA MET A 357 -9.19 1.45 -2.42
C MET A 357 -8.39 1.63 -3.70
N ALA A 358 -8.94 2.36 -4.64
CA ALA A 358 -8.34 2.51 -5.95
C ALA A 358 -8.73 3.83 -6.64
N LEU A 359 -7.92 4.21 -7.61
CA LEU A 359 -8.23 5.18 -8.63
C LEU A 359 -8.60 4.41 -9.91
N SER A 360 -9.83 4.57 -10.38
CA SER A 360 -10.39 3.83 -11.51
C SER A 360 -10.83 4.77 -12.62
N VAL A 361 -10.64 4.35 -13.86
CA VAL A 361 -11.16 5.05 -15.04
C VAL A 361 -12.59 4.60 -15.28
N LYS A 362 -13.57 5.52 -15.21
CA LYS A 362 -14.99 5.24 -15.49
C LYS A 362 -15.34 5.39 -16.95
N SER A 363 -14.83 6.45 -17.56
CA SER A 363 -14.99 6.70 -18.99
C SER A 363 -13.67 7.21 -19.55
N ALA A 364 -13.34 6.81 -20.76
CA ALA A 364 -12.16 7.30 -21.44
C ALA A 364 -12.43 7.46 -22.93
N SER A 365 -12.05 8.61 -23.47
CA SER A 365 -12.11 8.87 -24.89
C SER A 365 -10.88 9.62 -25.38
N VAL A 366 -10.51 9.40 -26.62
CA VAL A 366 -9.48 10.18 -27.31
C VAL A 366 -10.12 10.95 -28.44
N THR A 367 -9.95 12.26 -28.43
CA THR A 367 -10.35 13.14 -29.51
C THR A 367 -9.13 13.51 -30.33
N LEU A 368 -9.14 13.17 -31.60
CA LEU A 368 -8.07 13.46 -32.56
C LEU A 368 -8.26 14.92 -33.02
N ARG A 369 -7.34 15.80 -32.62
CA ARG A 369 -7.32 17.19 -33.07
C ARG A 369 -6.30 17.36 -34.19
N GLY A 370 -6.69 18.06 -35.25
CA GLY A 370 -5.81 18.33 -36.39
C GLY A 370 -5.90 17.36 -37.56
N GLY A 371 -6.89 16.45 -37.52
CA GLY A 371 -7.19 15.52 -38.61
C GLY A 371 -6.31 14.24 -38.57
N ILE A 372 -6.77 13.23 -39.29
CA ILE A 372 -5.99 12.01 -39.59
C ILE A 372 -5.46 12.12 -41.01
N THR A 373 -4.16 12.05 -41.18
CA THR A 373 -3.53 12.02 -42.51
C THR A 373 -3.24 10.59 -42.89
N LEU A 374 -3.87 10.10 -43.94
CA LEU A 374 -3.56 8.79 -44.55
C LEU A 374 -2.44 8.94 -45.59
N PHE A 375 -1.52 8.02 -45.57
CA PHE A 375 -0.41 7.99 -46.52
C PHE A 375 -0.75 7.34 -47.84
N GLY A 376 -0.30 7.95 -48.94
CA GLY A 376 0.07 7.22 -50.11
C GLY A 376 1.41 6.51 -49.87
N ASN A 377 1.53 5.26 -50.32
CA ASN A 377 2.74 4.46 -50.18
C ASN A 377 4.00 5.23 -50.57
N GLU A 378 4.91 5.44 -49.62
CA GLU A 378 6.30 5.73 -49.97
C GLU A 378 6.86 4.51 -50.70
N LYS A 379 7.27 4.71 -51.95
CA LYS A 379 8.05 3.73 -52.74
C LYS A 379 9.48 3.73 -52.26
#